data_229df8eaf8ac75c5e4625d92489ba12a
#
_entry.id   229df8eaf8ac75c5e4625d92489ba12a
#
_cell.length_a   1.000
_cell.length_b   1.000
_cell.length_c   1.000
_cell.angle_alpha   90.00
_cell.angle_beta   90.00
_cell.angle_gamma   90.00
#
_symmetry.space_group_name_H-M   'P 1'
#
loop_
_entity.id
_entity.type
_entity.pdbx_description
1 polymer ?
#
loop_
_entity_poly.entity_id
_entity_poly.type
_entity_poly.pdbx_seq_one_letter_code
_entity_poly.pdbx_strand_id
1 'polypeptide(L)'
;NHLIDKVLRTEIGLILESGEPREVHHFCTLIGYGVTAVNPYLALETVRDLQARKRLGDITPEEAEKNYIKAAVGGIMKVMSKMGISTVRSYHGAQIFEALGLNTNFINKFFVNTPTRIGGIGLGGVAHEALARYERAFKSDETVLEPGGWYGPVKDGEEHLFNPKTIELLQESLINGDYAKYKEYSKAIRNDYHVTLRSLMELNYPVGGGIPIEEVESEESIVKRFKAGAMSYGAISKEAHEAIAIAMNRLGSTSNSGEGGEDVARFKPLPNGDSMNSEVKQIASGRFGVTANYLIHAKELQNKCAQGAKPGEGGQLPGKKVYPEIAKARHSTPGVELVSPPPHHDIYSIEDLAELIYDLKCINKDARISVKLTSEAGVGTIAAGVAKAKADNILISGYDGGTGAASRLSRWPATSPAASARAATCR
;
A
#
# COMPACT_ATOMS: atom_id res chain seq x y z
N ASN A 1 -10.47 -30.84 3.04
CA ASN A 1 -11.02 -31.55 4.21
C ASN A 1 -11.44 -32.99 3.85
N HIS A 2 -12.40 -33.21 2.92
CA HIS A 2 -12.87 -34.56 2.60
C HIS A 2 -11.76 -35.56 2.26
N LEU A 3 -10.75 -35.17 1.47
CA LEU A 3 -9.60 -36.03 1.17
C LEU A 3 -8.71 -36.27 2.38
N ILE A 4 -8.61 -35.28 3.29
CA ILE A 4 -7.88 -35.43 4.55
C ILE A 4 -8.59 -36.47 5.44
N ASP A 5 -9.91 -36.32 5.60
CA ASP A 5 -10.75 -37.20 6.41
C ASP A 5 -10.71 -38.65 5.90
N LYS A 6 -10.47 -38.85 4.59
CA LYS A 6 -10.33 -40.15 3.94
C LYS A 6 -8.89 -40.65 3.84
N VAL A 7 -7.93 -39.91 4.37
CA VAL A 7 -6.48 -40.20 4.30
C VAL A 7 -5.93 -40.27 2.85
N LEU A 8 -6.64 -39.68 1.89
CA LEU A 8 -6.27 -39.69 0.47
C LEU A 8 -5.53 -38.46 -0.01
N ARG A 9 -5.41 -37.42 0.83
CA ARG A 9 -4.87 -36.12 0.41
C ARG A 9 -3.42 -36.19 -0.09
N THR A 10 -2.62 -37.06 0.47
CA THR A 10 -1.20 -37.22 0.11
C THR A 10 -0.97 -38.12 -1.10
N GLU A 11 -1.98 -38.88 -1.50
CA GLU A 11 -1.94 -39.79 -2.64
C GLU A 11 -2.45 -39.19 -3.93
N ILE A 12 -3.16 -38.06 -3.84
CA ILE A 12 -3.87 -37.43 -4.97
C ILE A 12 -3.35 -36.01 -5.23
N GLY A 13 -2.99 -35.74 -6.50
CA GLY A 13 -2.77 -34.39 -6.99
C GLY A 13 -4.11 -33.70 -7.30
N LEU A 14 -4.21 -32.42 -6.97
CA LEU A 14 -5.37 -31.59 -7.31
C LEU A 14 -5.05 -30.73 -8.52
N ILE A 15 -5.79 -30.92 -9.60
CA ILE A 15 -5.71 -30.09 -10.81
C ILE A 15 -6.93 -29.19 -10.84
N LEU A 16 -6.72 -27.89 -10.98
CA LEU A 16 -7.78 -26.91 -11.15
C LEU A 16 -7.80 -26.38 -12.58
N GLU A 17 -8.93 -26.51 -13.24
CA GLU A 17 -9.23 -25.84 -14.50
C GLU A 17 -10.29 -24.77 -14.25
N SER A 18 -9.97 -23.50 -14.52
CA SER A 18 -10.87 -22.38 -14.24
C SER A 18 -10.53 -21.14 -15.06
N GLY A 19 -11.54 -20.33 -15.37
CA GLY A 19 -11.38 -19.01 -15.98
C GLY A 19 -11.02 -17.90 -14.98
N GLU A 20 -11.10 -18.15 -13.67
CA GLU A 20 -10.89 -17.12 -12.64
C GLU A 20 -9.39 -16.78 -12.39
N PRO A 21 -8.44 -17.72 -12.37
CA PRO A 21 -7.05 -17.40 -12.11
C PRO A 21 -6.43 -16.62 -13.28
N ARG A 22 -5.96 -15.41 -12.99
CA ARG A 22 -5.36 -14.50 -13.98
C ARG A 22 -4.05 -13.88 -13.53
N GLU A 23 -3.85 -13.77 -12.23
CA GLU A 23 -2.77 -13.00 -11.60
C GLU A 23 -1.99 -13.83 -10.61
N VAL A 24 -0.79 -13.37 -10.30
CA VAL A 24 0.15 -14.03 -9.39
C VAL A 24 -0.52 -14.40 -8.06
N HIS A 25 -1.31 -13.48 -7.47
CA HIS A 25 -1.96 -13.75 -6.19
C HIS A 25 -2.96 -14.89 -6.25
N HIS A 26 -3.71 -15.02 -7.35
CA HIS A 26 -4.63 -16.13 -7.55
C HIS A 26 -3.88 -17.47 -7.54
N PHE A 27 -2.77 -17.56 -8.26
CA PHE A 27 -1.95 -18.78 -8.28
C PHE A 27 -1.33 -19.08 -6.92
N CYS A 28 -0.80 -18.05 -6.25
CA CYS A 28 -0.26 -18.19 -4.90
C CYS A 28 -1.30 -18.74 -3.93
N THR A 29 -2.51 -18.21 -3.94
CA THR A 29 -3.61 -18.64 -3.08
C THR A 29 -3.97 -20.10 -3.37
N LEU A 30 -4.14 -20.47 -4.64
CA LEU A 30 -4.50 -21.82 -5.04
C LEU A 30 -3.44 -22.84 -4.61
N ILE A 31 -2.17 -22.58 -4.88
CA ILE A 31 -1.06 -23.46 -4.47
C ILE A 31 -0.98 -23.53 -2.94
N GLY A 32 -1.13 -22.40 -2.26
CA GLY A 32 -1.14 -22.33 -0.79
C GLY A 32 -2.28 -23.11 -0.14
N TYR A 33 -3.40 -23.30 -0.83
CA TYR A 33 -4.48 -24.19 -0.42
C TYR A 33 -4.38 -25.62 -0.98
N GLY A 34 -3.26 -25.94 -1.64
CA GLY A 34 -2.91 -27.31 -1.98
C GLY A 34 -3.29 -27.74 -3.40
N VAL A 35 -3.55 -26.82 -4.31
CA VAL A 35 -3.69 -27.13 -5.74
C VAL A 35 -2.32 -27.45 -6.33
N THR A 36 -2.21 -28.61 -6.99
CA THR A 36 -0.95 -29.10 -7.57
C THR A 36 -0.68 -28.49 -8.94
N ALA A 37 -1.70 -28.35 -9.76
CA ALA A 37 -1.60 -27.72 -11.09
C ALA A 37 -2.83 -26.86 -11.39
N VAL A 38 -2.63 -25.78 -12.12
CA VAL A 38 -3.68 -24.84 -12.54
C VAL A 38 -3.66 -24.71 -14.05
N ASN A 39 -4.83 -24.93 -14.70
CA ASN A 39 -5.06 -24.56 -16.08
C ASN A 39 -5.93 -23.29 -16.13
N PRO A 40 -5.33 -22.08 -16.26
CA PRO A 40 -6.06 -20.82 -16.35
C PRO A 40 -6.51 -20.56 -17.78
N TYR A 41 -7.39 -21.41 -18.32
CA TYR A 41 -7.72 -21.43 -19.76
C TYR A 41 -8.13 -20.07 -20.31
N LEU A 42 -8.98 -19.33 -19.58
CA LEU A 42 -9.47 -18.02 -20.05
C LEU A 42 -8.33 -16.97 -20.08
N ALA A 43 -7.38 -17.03 -19.16
CA ALA A 43 -6.22 -16.12 -19.20
C ALA A 43 -5.34 -16.42 -20.44
N LEU A 44 -5.12 -17.69 -20.76
CA LEU A 44 -4.35 -18.09 -21.95
C LEU A 44 -5.08 -17.68 -23.24
N GLU A 45 -6.39 -17.93 -23.34
CA GLU A 45 -7.19 -17.47 -24.47
C GLU A 45 -7.20 -15.96 -24.62
N THR A 46 -7.28 -15.22 -23.51
CA THR A 46 -7.19 -13.75 -23.51
C THR A 46 -5.84 -13.27 -24.05
N VAL A 47 -4.74 -13.92 -23.68
CA VAL A 47 -3.41 -13.60 -24.20
C VAL A 47 -3.34 -13.83 -25.71
N ARG A 48 -3.91 -14.93 -26.21
CA ARG A 48 -4.00 -15.21 -27.66
C ARG A 48 -4.83 -14.16 -28.40
N ASP A 49 -6.00 -13.80 -27.87
CA ASP A 49 -6.86 -12.76 -28.45
C ASP A 49 -6.16 -11.39 -28.50
N LEU A 50 -5.48 -10.99 -27.43
CA LEU A 50 -4.70 -9.75 -27.40
C LEU A 50 -3.58 -9.75 -28.44
N GLN A 51 -2.93 -10.89 -28.65
CA GLN A 51 -1.92 -11.04 -29.69
C GLN A 51 -2.56 -10.94 -31.10
N ALA A 52 -3.67 -11.65 -31.33
CA ALA A 52 -4.39 -11.60 -32.61
C ALA A 52 -4.84 -10.17 -32.96
N ARG A 53 -5.20 -9.37 -31.96
CA ARG A 53 -5.52 -7.94 -32.10
C ARG A 53 -4.28 -7.03 -32.14
N LYS A 54 -3.05 -7.58 -32.24
CA LYS A 54 -1.78 -6.84 -32.27
C LYS A 54 -1.57 -5.89 -31.09
N ARG A 55 -2.11 -6.24 -29.91
CA ARG A 55 -1.94 -5.46 -28.67
C ARG A 55 -0.65 -5.78 -27.94
N LEU A 56 0.02 -6.88 -28.28
CA LEU A 56 1.26 -7.35 -27.66
C LEU A 56 2.50 -7.18 -28.55
N GLY A 57 2.39 -6.42 -29.63
CA GLY A 57 3.46 -6.26 -30.62
C GLY A 57 3.62 -7.47 -31.55
N ASP A 58 4.79 -7.57 -32.20
CA ASP A 58 5.07 -8.58 -33.24
C ASP A 58 5.66 -9.88 -32.62
N ILE A 59 4.98 -10.46 -31.64
CA ILE A 59 5.34 -11.76 -31.04
C ILE A 59 4.34 -12.84 -31.48
N THR A 60 4.75 -14.12 -31.46
CA THR A 60 3.81 -15.22 -31.78
C THR A 60 2.85 -15.50 -30.61
N PRO A 61 1.68 -16.14 -30.85
CA PRO A 61 0.78 -16.56 -29.77
C PRO A 61 1.46 -17.44 -28.71
N GLU A 62 2.29 -18.38 -29.16
CA GLU A 62 3.03 -19.29 -28.29
C GLU A 62 4.07 -18.53 -27.43
N GLU A 63 4.70 -17.53 -28.01
CA GLU A 63 5.64 -16.68 -27.29
C GLU A 63 4.90 -15.80 -26.26
N ALA A 64 3.74 -15.26 -26.60
CA ALA A 64 2.90 -14.49 -25.69
C ALA A 64 2.46 -15.33 -24.49
N GLU A 65 1.99 -16.56 -24.71
CA GLU A 65 1.65 -17.49 -23.63
C GLU A 65 2.85 -17.85 -22.76
N LYS A 66 3.98 -18.19 -23.39
CA LYS A 66 5.22 -18.49 -22.67
C LYS A 66 5.67 -17.33 -21.78
N ASN A 67 5.54 -16.11 -22.28
CA ASN A 67 5.85 -14.90 -21.51
C ASN A 67 4.90 -14.70 -20.34
N TYR A 68 3.59 -14.95 -20.52
CA TYR A 68 2.60 -14.92 -19.45
C TYR A 68 2.90 -15.95 -18.36
N ILE A 69 3.15 -17.21 -18.75
CA ILE A 69 3.51 -18.29 -17.82
C ILE A 69 4.80 -17.94 -17.05
N LYS A 70 5.82 -17.46 -17.76
CA LYS A 70 7.09 -17.04 -17.15
C LYS A 70 6.89 -15.92 -16.14
N ALA A 71 6.03 -14.95 -16.46
CA ALA A 71 5.72 -13.83 -15.55
C ALA A 71 4.96 -14.33 -14.30
N ALA A 72 3.98 -15.22 -14.47
CA ALA A 72 3.24 -15.82 -13.36
C ALA A 72 4.17 -16.63 -12.43
N VAL A 73 5.00 -17.50 -13.00
CA VAL A 73 5.99 -18.31 -12.25
C VAL A 73 7.00 -17.42 -11.53
N GLY A 74 7.55 -16.39 -12.22
CA GLY A 74 8.46 -15.42 -11.61
C GLY A 74 7.81 -14.67 -10.45
N GLY A 75 6.53 -14.34 -10.58
CA GLY A 75 5.75 -13.72 -9.50
C GLY A 75 5.53 -14.63 -8.29
N ILE A 76 5.21 -15.90 -8.51
CA ILE A 76 5.06 -16.91 -7.44
C ILE A 76 6.40 -17.06 -6.69
N MET A 77 7.50 -17.23 -7.42
CA MET A 77 8.84 -17.35 -6.83
C MET A 77 9.20 -16.10 -6.00
N LYS A 78 8.84 -14.93 -6.47
CA LYS A 78 9.04 -13.67 -5.74
C LYS A 78 8.23 -13.62 -4.45
N VAL A 79 6.96 -14.05 -4.47
CA VAL A 79 6.11 -14.13 -3.27
C VAL A 79 6.69 -15.11 -2.25
N MET A 80 7.10 -16.30 -2.69
CA MET A 80 7.73 -17.29 -1.83
C MET A 80 9.02 -16.75 -1.18
N SER A 81 9.87 -16.09 -1.97
CA SER A 81 11.10 -15.46 -1.49
C SER A 81 10.82 -14.42 -0.40
N LYS A 82 9.80 -13.57 -0.59
CA LYS A 82 9.39 -12.57 0.41
C LYS A 82 8.90 -13.19 1.72
N MET A 83 8.27 -14.35 1.63
CA MET A 83 7.77 -15.10 2.78
C MET A 83 8.86 -15.96 3.44
N GLY A 84 10.07 -15.96 2.92
CA GLY A 84 11.17 -16.79 3.40
C GLY A 84 10.99 -18.29 3.14
N ILE A 85 10.15 -18.65 2.15
CA ILE A 85 9.87 -20.05 1.81
C ILE A 85 10.68 -20.43 0.58
N SER A 86 11.65 -21.33 0.75
CA SER A 86 12.63 -21.67 -0.28
C SER A 86 12.18 -22.72 -1.28
N THR A 87 11.16 -23.53 -0.96
CA THR A 87 10.70 -24.61 -1.84
C THR A 87 9.19 -24.56 -2.08
N VAL A 88 8.76 -24.87 -3.30
CA VAL A 88 7.33 -24.95 -3.66
C VAL A 88 6.61 -26.00 -2.79
N ARG A 89 7.30 -27.07 -2.44
CA ARG A 89 6.74 -28.14 -1.58
C ARG A 89 6.36 -27.60 -0.19
N SER A 90 7.16 -26.73 0.38
CA SER A 90 6.88 -26.10 1.68
C SER A 90 5.78 -25.04 1.60
N TYR A 91 5.59 -24.43 0.42
CA TYR A 91 4.52 -23.48 0.16
C TYR A 91 3.17 -24.15 -0.12
N HIS A 92 3.20 -25.32 -0.78
CA HIS A 92 2.02 -26.05 -1.19
C HIS A 92 1.22 -26.56 0.01
N GLY A 93 -0.02 -26.07 0.16
CA GLY A 93 -0.88 -26.42 1.28
C GLY A 93 -0.54 -25.72 2.61
N ALA A 94 0.36 -24.75 2.62
CA ALA A 94 0.77 -24.06 3.84
C ALA A 94 -0.32 -23.16 4.46
N GLN A 95 -1.37 -22.77 3.70
CA GLN A 95 -2.52 -22.00 4.16
C GLN A 95 -2.16 -20.68 4.88
N ILE A 96 -1.12 -20.02 4.41
CA ILE A 96 -0.53 -18.80 5.02
C ILE A 96 -1.25 -17.53 4.61
N PHE A 97 -2.57 -17.57 4.53
CA PHE A 97 -3.44 -16.47 4.13
C PHE A 97 -4.39 -16.08 5.25
N GLU A 98 -4.87 -14.85 5.20
CA GLU A 98 -5.97 -14.35 6.03
C GLU A 98 -7.18 -14.09 5.12
N ALA A 99 -8.35 -14.50 5.56
CA ALA A 99 -9.59 -14.20 4.85
C ALA A 99 -10.15 -12.86 5.28
N LEU A 100 -10.53 -12.04 4.32
CA LEU A 100 -11.15 -10.73 4.55
C LEU A 100 -12.51 -10.68 3.86
N GLY A 101 -13.52 -10.16 4.55
CA GLY A 101 -14.86 -10.00 4.02
C GLY A 101 -15.67 -11.30 3.90
N LEU A 102 -15.22 -12.39 4.53
CA LEU A 102 -15.96 -13.64 4.64
C LEU A 102 -16.27 -13.93 6.11
N ASN A 103 -17.49 -14.35 6.42
CA ASN A 103 -17.87 -14.62 7.78
C ASN A 103 -17.24 -15.91 8.33
N THR A 104 -17.14 -15.99 9.65
CA THR A 104 -16.48 -17.08 10.37
C THR A 104 -17.09 -18.46 10.05
N ASN A 105 -18.43 -18.54 9.90
CA ASN A 105 -19.10 -19.81 9.59
C ASN A 105 -18.71 -20.32 8.20
N PHE A 106 -18.57 -19.43 7.20
CA PHE A 106 -18.11 -19.78 5.88
C PHE A 106 -16.64 -20.26 5.91
N ILE A 107 -15.78 -19.53 6.63
CA ILE A 107 -14.37 -19.90 6.78
C ILE A 107 -14.21 -21.23 7.49
N ASN A 108 -14.87 -21.44 8.61
CA ASN A 108 -14.78 -22.69 9.36
C ASN A 108 -15.22 -23.92 8.57
N LYS A 109 -16.14 -23.72 7.61
CA LYS A 109 -16.62 -24.81 6.76
C LYS A 109 -15.71 -25.12 5.58
N PHE A 110 -15.21 -24.08 4.88
CA PHE A 110 -14.53 -24.23 3.58
C PHE A 110 -13.02 -23.96 3.63
N PHE A 111 -12.56 -23.16 4.60
CA PHE A 111 -11.17 -22.73 4.73
C PHE A 111 -10.68 -22.95 6.17
N VAL A 112 -10.84 -24.16 6.68
CA VAL A 112 -10.50 -24.54 8.05
C VAL A 112 -9.08 -24.07 8.41
N ASN A 113 -8.92 -23.49 9.61
CA ASN A 113 -7.69 -22.91 10.14
C ASN A 113 -7.22 -21.62 9.45
N THR A 114 -7.95 -21.07 8.48
CA THR A 114 -7.65 -19.74 7.94
C THR A 114 -8.14 -18.66 8.91
N PRO A 115 -7.28 -17.76 9.39
CA PRO A 115 -7.70 -16.68 10.25
C PRO A 115 -8.59 -15.69 9.49
N THR A 116 -9.61 -15.17 10.17
CA THR A 116 -10.46 -14.08 9.67
C THR A 116 -10.74 -13.11 10.82
N ARG A 117 -10.36 -11.85 10.63
CA ARG A 117 -10.55 -10.76 11.61
C ARG A 117 -11.56 -9.75 11.14
N ILE A 118 -11.79 -9.67 9.84
CA ILE A 118 -12.81 -8.82 9.22
C ILE A 118 -13.82 -9.75 8.57
N GLY A 119 -14.95 -9.93 9.25
CA GLY A 119 -16.06 -10.72 8.73
C GLY A 119 -16.73 -10.06 7.53
N GLY A 120 -17.77 -10.70 7.02
CA GLY A 120 -18.50 -10.20 5.85
C GLY A 120 -19.55 -11.20 5.38
N ILE A 121 -19.59 -11.43 4.06
CA ILE A 121 -20.58 -12.31 3.42
C ILE A 121 -20.40 -13.78 3.79
N GLY A 122 -21.51 -14.49 3.85
CA GLY A 122 -21.54 -15.93 4.00
C GLY A 122 -21.83 -16.63 2.68
N LEU A 123 -22.19 -17.92 2.77
CA LEU A 123 -22.51 -18.76 1.60
C LEU A 123 -23.59 -18.15 0.70
N GLY A 124 -24.61 -17.54 1.28
CA GLY A 124 -25.69 -16.88 0.52
C GLY A 124 -25.18 -15.72 -0.34
N GLY A 125 -24.28 -14.87 0.21
CA GLY A 125 -23.67 -13.78 -0.56
C GLY A 125 -22.79 -14.30 -1.69
N VAL A 126 -21.94 -15.29 -1.43
CA VAL A 126 -21.09 -15.93 -2.46
C VAL A 126 -21.95 -16.57 -3.56
N ALA A 127 -23.04 -17.26 -3.18
CA ALA A 127 -23.97 -17.87 -4.14
C ALA A 127 -24.68 -16.79 -4.99
N HIS A 128 -25.10 -15.69 -4.37
CA HIS A 128 -25.73 -14.57 -5.09
C HIS A 128 -24.79 -13.98 -6.13
N GLU A 129 -23.55 -13.69 -5.79
CA GLU A 129 -22.54 -13.19 -6.73
C GLU A 129 -22.26 -14.17 -7.88
N ALA A 130 -22.18 -15.47 -7.57
CA ALA A 130 -21.99 -16.50 -8.59
C ALA A 130 -23.20 -16.60 -9.54
N LEU A 131 -24.42 -16.54 -9.01
CA LEU A 131 -25.65 -16.54 -9.80
C LEU A 131 -25.78 -15.27 -10.65
N ALA A 132 -25.45 -14.11 -10.14
CA ALA A 132 -25.48 -12.87 -10.90
C ALA A 132 -24.53 -12.93 -12.11
N ARG A 133 -23.30 -13.46 -11.93
CA ARG A 133 -22.37 -13.70 -13.05
C ARG A 133 -22.92 -14.72 -14.05
N TYR A 134 -23.50 -15.81 -13.57
CA TYR A 134 -24.13 -16.82 -14.42
C TYR A 134 -25.29 -16.23 -15.25
N GLU A 135 -26.22 -15.53 -14.60
CA GLU A 135 -27.35 -14.92 -15.26
C GLU A 135 -26.93 -13.93 -16.33
N ARG A 136 -25.95 -13.11 -16.03
CA ARG A 136 -25.38 -12.18 -16.99
C ARG A 136 -24.75 -12.90 -18.19
N ALA A 137 -23.99 -13.96 -17.95
CA ALA A 137 -23.32 -14.71 -19.02
C ALA A 137 -24.27 -15.46 -19.95
N PHE A 138 -25.43 -15.94 -19.44
CA PHE A 138 -26.33 -16.81 -20.19
C PHE A 138 -27.71 -16.21 -20.51
N LYS A 139 -28.09 -15.11 -19.87
CA LYS A 139 -29.39 -14.45 -20.10
C LYS A 139 -29.25 -13.10 -20.80
N SER A 140 -28.06 -12.58 -20.96
CA SER A 140 -27.76 -11.34 -21.67
C SER A 140 -27.14 -11.66 -23.02
N ASP A 141 -27.59 -10.96 -24.05
CA ASP A 141 -26.98 -10.99 -25.39
C ASP A 141 -25.79 -10.00 -25.49
N GLU A 142 -25.39 -9.39 -24.37
CA GLU A 142 -24.26 -8.46 -24.32
C GLU A 142 -22.94 -9.20 -24.55
N THR A 143 -22.27 -8.86 -25.63
CA THR A 143 -20.92 -9.36 -25.95
C THR A 143 -19.79 -8.42 -25.53
N VAL A 144 -20.14 -7.24 -25.03
CA VAL A 144 -19.18 -6.21 -24.60
C VAL A 144 -18.99 -6.31 -23.09
N LEU A 145 -17.74 -6.41 -22.67
CA LEU A 145 -17.40 -6.40 -21.26
C LEU A 145 -17.69 -5.04 -20.63
N GLU A 146 -17.97 -5.03 -19.34
CA GLU A 146 -18.09 -3.79 -18.56
C GLU A 146 -16.83 -2.93 -18.71
N PRO A 147 -17.00 -1.59 -18.57
CA PRO A 147 -15.90 -0.65 -18.72
C PRO A 147 -14.71 -0.91 -17.76
N GLY A 148 -14.93 -1.60 -16.66
CA GLY A 148 -13.91 -1.87 -15.64
C GLY A 148 -13.59 -0.63 -14.81
N GLY A 149 -12.44 -0.01 -15.06
CA GLY A 149 -12.03 1.18 -14.29
C GLY A 149 -11.23 0.84 -13.02
N TRP A 150 -10.73 -0.37 -12.90
CA TRP A 150 -10.03 -0.86 -11.72
C TRP A 150 -8.78 -0.04 -11.33
N TYR A 151 -8.05 0.50 -12.32
CA TYR A 151 -6.82 1.26 -12.10
C TYR A 151 -6.98 2.77 -12.07
N GLY A 152 -8.15 3.25 -12.43
CA GLY A 152 -8.49 4.66 -12.46
C GLY A 152 -9.91 4.87 -12.94
N PRO A 153 -10.50 6.04 -12.68
CA PRO A 153 -11.89 6.33 -13.04
C PRO A 153 -12.08 6.24 -14.56
N VAL A 154 -13.09 5.52 -14.99
CA VAL A 154 -13.62 5.52 -16.37
C VAL A 154 -15.13 5.73 -16.29
N LYS A 155 -15.71 6.24 -17.37
CA LYS A 155 -17.16 6.44 -17.45
C LYS A 155 -17.88 5.10 -17.27
N ASP A 156 -18.88 5.07 -16.41
CA ASP A 156 -19.69 3.88 -16.07
C ASP A 156 -18.90 2.68 -15.52
N GLY A 157 -17.67 2.91 -15.02
CA GLY A 157 -16.82 1.89 -14.43
C GLY A 157 -16.80 1.91 -12.90
N GLU A 158 -15.76 1.28 -12.34
CA GLU A 158 -15.55 1.19 -10.89
C GLU A 158 -15.51 2.57 -10.24
N GLU A 159 -16.19 2.72 -9.11
CA GLU A 159 -16.17 3.97 -8.33
C GLU A 159 -14.84 4.17 -7.60
N HIS A 160 -14.35 5.40 -7.63
CA HIS A 160 -13.13 5.83 -6.94
C HIS A 160 -13.41 7.01 -6.03
N LEU A 161 -12.73 7.03 -4.87
CA LEU A 161 -12.80 8.16 -3.94
C LEU A 161 -12.27 9.45 -4.59
N PHE A 162 -11.17 9.35 -5.33
CA PHE A 162 -10.60 10.43 -6.13
C PHE A 162 -11.04 10.26 -7.58
N ASN A 163 -12.16 10.87 -7.91
CA ASN A 163 -12.75 10.89 -9.23
C ASN A 163 -12.80 12.32 -9.79
N PRO A 164 -13.14 12.54 -11.05
CA PRO A 164 -13.16 13.90 -11.63
C PRO A 164 -13.94 14.91 -10.82
N LYS A 165 -15.12 14.56 -10.29
CA LYS A 165 -15.96 15.45 -9.50
C LYS A 165 -15.31 15.84 -8.16
N THR A 166 -14.78 14.87 -7.43
CA THR A 166 -14.14 15.15 -6.13
C THR A 166 -12.85 15.95 -6.28
N ILE A 167 -12.08 15.70 -7.36
CA ILE A 167 -10.88 16.46 -7.69
C ILE A 167 -11.23 17.91 -8.05
N GLU A 168 -12.23 18.11 -8.91
CA GLU A 168 -12.71 19.43 -9.33
C GLU A 168 -13.17 20.26 -8.12
N LEU A 169 -14.05 19.72 -7.28
CA LEU A 169 -14.51 20.39 -6.05
C LEU A 169 -13.36 20.82 -5.14
N LEU A 170 -12.36 19.92 -4.96
CA LEU A 170 -11.19 20.25 -4.15
C LEU A 170 -10.36 21.36 -4.78
N GLN A 171 -10.06 21.27 -6.08
CA GLN A 171 -9.24 22.25 -6.79
C GLN A 171 -9.92 23.63 -6.83
N GLU A 172 -11.20 23.69 -7.18
CA GLU A 172 -11.96 24.95 -7.18
C GLU A 172 -12.00 25.61 -5.79
N SER A 173 -12.24 24.80 -4.75
CA SER A 173 -12.28 25.33 -3.39
C SER A 173 -10.95 25.95 -2.97
N LEU A 174 -9.83 25.33 -3.34
CA LEU A 174 -8.48 25.81 -2.98
C LEU A 174 -8.04 27.01 -3.81
N ILE A 175 -8.30 26.99 -5.13
CA ILE A 175 -7.91 28.07 -6.04
C ILE A 175 -8.67 29.37 -5.70
N ASN A 176 -9.96 29.23 -5.40
CA ASN A 176 -10.85 30.39 -5.15
C ASN A 176 -10.94 30.75 -3.65
N GLY A 177 -10.36 29.97 -2.75
CA GLY A 177 -10.54 30.14 -1.30
C GLY A 177 -11.99 29.93 -0.86
N ASP A 178 -12.75 29.11 -1.58
CA ASP A 178 -14.19 28.91 -1.37
C ASP A 178 -14.45 27.78 -0.36
N TYR A 179 -14.76 28.18 0.86
CA TYR A 179 -15.06 27.23 1.95
C TYR A 179 -16.37 26.47 1.74
N ALA A 180 -17.36 27.05 1.05
CA ALA A 180 -18.60 26.34 0.74
C ALA A 180 -18.34 25.18 -0.22
N LYS A 181 -17.54 25.39 -1.25
CA LYS A 181 -17.06 24.33 -2.15
C LYS A 181 -16.27 23.25 -1.40
N TYR A 182 -15.42 23.64 -0.44
CA TYR A 182 -14.72 22.68 0.40
C TYR A 182 -15.69 21.83 1.24
N LYS A 183 -16.79 22.39 1.72
CA LYS A 183 -17.84 21.62 2.41
C LYS A 183 -18.57 20.65 1.48
N GLU A 184 -18.81 21.02 0.22
CA GLU A 184 -19.35 20.11 -0.79
C GLU A 184 -18.39 18.95 -1.05
N TYR A 185 -17.10 19.23 -1.24
CA TYR A 185 -16.06 18.20 -1.33
C TYR A 185 -16.07 17.28 -0.11
N SER A 186 -16.06 17.82 1.09
CA SER A 186 -16.06 17.04 2.33
C SER A 186 -17.28 16.14 2.45
N LYS A 187 -18.46 16.64 2.03
CA LYS A 187 -19.70 15.85 2.01
C LYS A 187 -19.61 14.71 1.00
N ALA A 188 -19.12 14.98 -0.21
CA ALA A 188 -18.94 13.96 -1.24
C ALA A 188 -18.02 12.83 -0.76
N ILE A 189 -16.87 13.16 -0.20
CA ILE A 189 -15.90 12.19 0.32
C ILE A 189 -16.46 11.33 1.47
N ARG A 190 -17.29 11.92 2.33
CA ARG A 190 -17.81 11.22 3.53
C ARG A 190 -19.08 10.42 3.25
N ASN A 191 -19.98 10.98 2.47
CA ASN A 191 -21.35 10.49 2.40
C ASN A 191 -21.72 9.91 1.04
N ASP A 192 -21.10 10.36 -0.04
CA ASP A 192 -21.51 9.96 -1.39
C ASP A 192 -20.68 8.78 -1.92
N TYR A 193 -19.42 8.63 -1.48
CA TYR A 193 -18.50 7.59 -1.97
C TYR A 193 -18.03 6.67 -0.85
N HIS A 194 -18.73 5.57 -0.65
CA HIS A 194 -18.40 4.53 0.34
C HIS A 194 -17.44 3.48 -0.22
N VAL A 195 -16.31 3.93 -0.79
CA VAL A 195 -15.34 3.05 -1.48
C VAL A 195 -14.16 2.60 -0.60
N THR A 196 -14.12 3.05 0.65
CA THR A 196 -13.10 2.64 1.62
C THR A 196 -13.76 2.13 2.91
N LEU A 197 -13.10 1.22 3.63
CA LEU A 197 -13.61 0.73 4.92
C LEU A 197 -13.84 1.88 5.91
N ARG A 198 -13.00 2.91 5.88
CA ARG A 198 -13.15 4.08 6.75
C ARG A 198 -14.41 4.89 6.46
N SER A 199 -14.83 4.98 5.21
CA SER A 199 -16.07 5.68 4.83
C SER A 199 -17.35 4.98 5.31
N LEU A 200 -17.23 3.70 5.71
CA LEU A 200 -18.33 2.93 6.31
C LEU A 200 -18.39 3.07 7.84
N MET A 201 -17.43 3.78 8.45
CA MET A 201 -17.38 3.97 9.90
C MET A 201 -17.94 5.34 10.27
N GLU A 202 -18.62 5.40 11.41
CA GLU A 202 -19.11 6.64 11.99
C GLU A 202 -18.40 6.92 13.32
N LEU A 203 -18.33 8.20 13.68
CA LEU A 203 -17.84 8.59 15.01
C LEU A 203 -18.94 8.32 16.05
N ASN A 204 -18.57 7.64 17.11
CA ASN A 204 -19.48 7.42 18.24
C ASN A 204 -19.50 8.67 19.14
N TYR A 205 -20.47 9.53 18.88
CA TYR A 205 -20.64 10.75 19.68
C TYR A 205 -21.31 10.41 21.02
N PRO A 206 -20.90 11.05 22.14
CA PRO A 206 -21.51 10.83 23.44
C PRO A 206 -22.97 11.26 23.42
N VAL A 207 -23.83 10.46 24.09
CA VAL A 207 -25.22 10.81 24.30
C VAL A 207 -25.28 12.00 25.24
N GLY A 208 -25.98 13.07 24.85
CA GLY A 208 -26.11 14.29 25.66
C GLY A 208 -25.26 15.46 25.22
N GLY A 209 -24.51 15.30 24.13
CA GLY A 209 -23.74 16.37 23.50
C GLY A 209 -22.26 16.37 23.84
N GLY A 210 -21.55 17.41 23.40
CA GLY A 210 -20.13 17.63 23.64
C GLY A 210 -19.85 18.41 24.92
N ILE A 211 -18.59 18.74 25.11
CA ILE A 211 -18.12 19.67 26.14
C ILE A 211 -18.33 21.13 25.68
N PRO A 212 -18.37 22.10 26.62
CA PRO A 212 -18.40 23.52 26.29
C PRO A 212 -17.22 23.90 25.38
N ILE A 213 -17.45 24.86 24.49
CA ILE A 213 -16.41 25.24 23.48
C ILE A 213 -15.14 25.78 24.15
N GLU A 214 -15.27 26.38 25.32
CA GLU A 214 -14.17 26.92 26.11
C GLU A 214 -13.25 25.83 26.70
N GLU A 215 -13.75 24.60 26.79
CA GLU A 215 -12.98 23.45 27.22
C GLU A 215 -12.35 22.69 26.05
N VAL A 216 -12.70 23.06 24.82
CA VAL A 216 -12.13 22.45 23.62
C VAL A 216 -10.75 23.03 23.36
N GLU A 217 -9.79 22.16 23.04
CA GLU A 217 -8.44 22.56 22.66
C GLU A 217 -8.45 23.49 21.42
N SER A 218 -7.59 24.52 21.42
CA SER A 218 -7.51 25.45 20.30
C SER A 218 -7.05 24.79 18.98
N GLU A 219 -7.48 25.36 17.85
CA GLU A 219 -7.09 24.86 16.51
C GLU A 219 -5.56 24.83 16.34
N GLU A 220 -4.84 25.84 16.82
CA GLU A 220 -3.39 25.92 16.75
C GLU A 220 -2.72 24.78 17.55
N SER A 221 -3.28 24.38 18.68
CA SER A 221 -2.77 23.27 19.45
C SER A 221 -3.06 21.94 18.75
N ILE A 222 -4.25 21.77 18.19
CA ILE A 222 -4.64 20.58 17.43
C ILE A 222 -3.75 20.41 16.19
N VAL A 223 -3.54 21.47 15.41
CA VAL A 223 -2.76 21.44 14.16
C VAL A 223 -1.32 20.98 14.40
N LYS A 224 -0.70 21.34 15.52
CA LYS A 224 0.67 20.90 15.87
C LYS A 224 0.85 19.38 15.93
N ARG A 225 -0.23 18.62 16.10
CA ARG A 225 -0.19 17.14 16.14
C ARG A 225 -0.33 16.49 14.76
N PHE A 226 -0.70 17.28 13.73
CA PHE A 226 -0.80 16.78 12.38
C PHE A 226 0.56 16.74 11.69
N LYS A 227 0.72 15.78 10.78
CA LYS A 227 1.92 15.63 9.98
C LYS A 227 1.52 15.34 8.54
N ALA A 228 2.21 15.94 7.59
CA ALA A 228 2.05 15.53 6.19
C ALA A 228 2.58 14.11 6.01
N GLY A 229 1.93 13.33 5.16
CA GLY A 229 2.41 11.99 4.78
C GLY A 229 3.81 12.06 4.18
N ALA A 230 4.61 11.03 4.41
CA ALA A 230 5.95 10.93 3.85
C ALA A 230 5.88 10.75 2.32
N MET A 231 6.35 11.74 1.58
CA MET A 231 6.44 11.72 0.12
C MET A 231 7.88 12.03 -0.28
N SER A 232 8.50 11.08 -0.98
CA SER A 232 9.92 11.19 -1.34
C SER A 232 10.15 12.19 -2.46
N TYR A 233 11.22 12.95 -2.37
CA TYR A 233 11.73 13.76 -3.48
C TYR A 233 12.12 12.84 -4.65
N GLY A 234 11.47 13.05 -5.79
CA GLY A 234 11.54 12.17 -6.97
C GLY A 234 10.29 11.31 -7.18
N ALA A 235 9.49 11.06 -6.14
CA ALA A 235 8.11 10.59 -6.29
C ALA A 235 7.16 11.75 -6.60
N ILE A 236 7.42 12.92 -6.00
CA ILE A 236 6.79 14.20 -6.31
C ILE A 236 7.87 15.18 -6.81
N SER A 237 7.44 16.30 -7.41
CA SER A 237 8.35 17.34 -7.90
C SER A 237 9.03 18.08 -6.75
N LYS A 238 10.09 18.82 -7.08
CA LYS A 238 10.80 19.69 -6.13
C LYS A 238 9.85 20.73 -5.53
N GLU A 239 9.10 21.41 -6.39
CA GLU A 239 8.18 22.48 -6.01
C GLU A 239 7.08 21.98 -5.07
N ALA A 240 6.49 20.82 -5.35
CA ALA A 240 5.49 20.20 -4.49
C ALA A 240 6.08 19.83 -3.12
N HIS A 241 7.29 19.25 -3.11
CA HIS A 241 7.97 18.82 -1.89
C HIS A 241 8.33 20.01 -0.99
N GLU A 242 8.80 21.13 -1.60
CA GLU A 242 9.13 22.36 -0.91
C GLU A 242 7.88 23.10 -0.42
N ALA A 243 6.83 23.19 -1.26
CA ALA A 243 5.55 23.82 -0.91
C ALA A 243 4.88 23.16 0.29
N ILE A 244 4.91 21.81 0.36
CA ILE A 244 4.39 21.07 1.51
C ILE A 244 5.16 21.43 2.79
N ALA A 245 6.49 21.48 2.71
CA ALA A 245 7.30 21.85 3.87
C ALA A 245 7.01 23.27 4.36
N ILE A 246 6.96 24.24 3.44
CA ILE A 246 6.62 25.63 3.77
C ILE A 246 5.23 25.72 4.40
N ALA A 247 4.23 25.07 3.80
CA ALA A 247 2.85 25.12 4.29
C ALA A 247 2.75 24.54 5.72
N MET A 248 3.36 23.38 5.96
CA MET A 248 3.31 22.75 7.27
C MET A 248 4.08 23.55 8.32
N ASN A 249 5.24 24.12 7.97
CA ASN A 249 6.01 24.99 8.87
C ASN A 249 5.24 26.26 9.23
N ARG A 250 4.54 26.90 8.26
CA ARG A 250 3.68 28.07 8.53
C ARG A 250 2.53 27.76 9.47
N LEU A 251 1.96 26.54 9.37
CA LEU A 251 0.88 26.09 10.25
C LEU A 251 1.38 25.66 11.64
N GLY A 252 2.69 25.67 11.89
CA GLY A 252 3.26 25.11 13.13
C GLY A 252 3.15 23.58 13.24
N SER A 253 2.87 22.92 12.12
CA SER A 253 2.81 21.47 11.97
C SER A 253 4.10 20.94 11.35
N THR A 254 4.17 19.67 10.96
CA THR A 254 5.40 19.09 10.42
C THR A 254 5.19 18.38 9.10
N SER A 255 6.13 18.56 8.17
CA SER A 255 6.24 17.74 6.96
C SER A 255 7.27 16.64 7.13
N ASN A 256 7.12 15.56 6.36
CA ASN A 256 8.04 14.44 6.32
C ASN A 256 8.76 14.41 4.96
N SER A 257 10.10 14.37 5.00
CA SER A 257 10.94 14.37 3.80
C SER A 257 10.74 13.15 2.87
N GLY A 258 10.16 12.06 3.39
CA GLY A 258 10.21 10.77 2.70
C GLY A 258 11.63 10.19 2.66
N GLU A 259 11.80 9.09 1.94
CA GLU A 259 13.04 8.30 1.91
C GLU A 259 14.11 8.80 0.93
N GLY A 260 13.93 9.96 0.34
CA GLY A 260 14.79 10.46 -0.76
C GLY A 260 15.84 11.49 -0.35
N GLY A 261 15.97 11.81 0.94
CA GLY A 261 16.83 12.91 1.39
C GLY A 261 16.26 14.29 1.03
N GLU A 262 17.05 15.31 1.26
CA GLU A 262 16.74 16.71 0.92
C GLU A 262 17.97 17.45 0.44
N ASP A 263 17.80 18.44 -0.44
CA ASP A 263 18.91 19.33 -0.79
C ASP A 263 19.27 20.21 0.43
N VAL A 264 20.56 20.32 0.72
CA VAL A 264 21.09 21.10 1.84
C VAL A 264 20.70 22.59 1.80
N ALA A 265 20.39 23.13 0.63
CA ALA A 265 19.90 24.49 0.48
C ALA A 265 18.57 24.73 1.23
N ARG A 266 17.79 23.69 1.44
CA ARG A 266 16.49 23.73 2.14
C ARG A 266 16.61 23.93 3.65
N PHE A 267 17.80 23.71 4.22
CA PHE A 267 18.04 23.87 5.66
C PHE A 267 18.25 25.33 6.07
N LYS A 268 18.37 26.24 5.09
CA LYS A 268 18.45 27.67 5.32
C LYS A 268 17.10 28.32 5.08
N PRO A 269 16.63 29.21 5.97
CA PRO A 269 15.43 29.99 5.74
C PRO A 269 15.51 30.82 4.45
N LEU A 270 14.37 31.00 3.80
CA LEU A 270 14.23 31.91 2.68
C LEU A 270 14.30 33.38 3.14
N PRO A 271 14.56 34.35 2.24
CA PRO A 271 14.61 35.77 2.58
C PRO A 271 13.33 36.31 3.22
N ASN A 272 12.18 35.74 2.94
CA ASN A 272 10.90 36.07 3.55
C ASN A 272 10.63 35.39 4.90
N GLY A 273 11.59 34.63 5.44
CA GLY A 273 11.49 33.92 6.70
C GLY A 273 10.88 32.51 6.60
N ASP A 274 10.41 32.08 5.44
CA ASP A 274 9.88 30.73 5.26
C ASP A 274 10.97 29.67 5.37
N SER A 275 10.61 28.49 5.88
CA SER A 275 11.48 27.33 5.93
C SER A 275 11.00 26.24 4.98
N MET A 276 11.89 25.79 4.12
CA MET A 276 11.68 24.62 3.25
C MET A 276 12.11 23.29 3.89
N ASN A 277 12.64 23.35 5.12
CA ASN A 277 13.11 22.17 5.83
C ASN A 277 11.94 21.27 6.25
N SER A 278 11.95 19.99 5.87
CA SER A 278 11.04 19.02 6.45
C SER A 278 11.52 18.64 7.84
N GLU A 279 10.72 18.95 8.86
CA GLU A 279 11.12 18.74 10.26
C GLU A 279 11.18 17.26 10.65
N VAL A 280 10.40 16.39 9.96
CA VAL A 280 10.53 14.93 10.08
C VAL A 280 11.38 14.41 8.95
N LYS A 281 12.49 13.78 9.27
CA LYS A 281 13.42 13.19 8.31
C LYS A 281 13.34 11.67 8.35
N GLN A 282 12.99 11.08 7.22
CA GLN A 282 12.78 9.64 7.12
C GLN A 282 14.08 8.93 6.75
N ILE A 283 14.29 7.79 7.39
CA ILE A 283 15.42 6.87 7.18
C ILE A 283 14.81 5.53 6.75
N ALA A 284 14.94 5.18 5.48
CA ALA A 284 14.50 3.90 4.95
C ALA A 284 15.67 2.93 4.78
N SER A 285 15.38 1.69 4.44
CA SER A 285 16.39 0.63 4.28
C SER A 285 17.48 0.98 3.26
N GLY A 286 17.15 1.70 2.18
CA GLY A 286 18.14 2.16 1.19
C GLY A 286 18.99 3.32 1.64
N ARG A 287 18.63 4.02 2.72
CA ARG A 287 19.39 5.14 3.32
C ARG A 287 19.78 6.25 2.34
N PHE A 288 19.02 6.46 1.27
CA PHE A 288 19.31 7.49 0.28
C PHE A 288 19.25 8.88 0.89
N GLY A 289 20.33 9.65 0.71
CA GLY A 289 20.44 11.01 1.20
C GLY A 289 20.58 11.15 2.72
N VAL A 290 20.76 10.06 3.45
CA VAL A 290 20.96 10.07 4.91
C VAL A 290 22.41 10.43 5.21
N THR A 291 22.63 11.67 5.59
CA THR A 291 23.94 12.21 6.01
C THR A 291 23.84 12.80 7.40
N ALA A 292 24.97 13.01 8.07
CA ALA A 292 24.98 13.71 9.36
C ALA A 292 24.30 15.08 9.27
N ASN A 293 24.57 15.85 8.21
CA ASN A 293 23.93 17.14 7.97
C ASN A 293 22.39 17.04 7.83
N TYR A 294 21.89 16.00 7.16
CA TYR A 294 20.47 15.73 7.08
C TYR A 294 19.87 15.44 8.46
N LEU A 295 20.52 14.60 9.25
CA LEU A 295 20.03 14.14 10.54
C LEU A 295 19.99 15.25 11.61
N ILE A 296 20.99 16.13 11.65
CA ILE A 296 21.03 17.23 12.64
C ILE A 296 20.01 18.33 12.41
N HIS A 297 19.43 18.43 11.18
CA HIS A 297 18.38 19.40 10.86
C HIS A 297 16.96 18.85 11.06
N ALA A 298 16.82 17.71 11.74
CA ALA A 298 15.52 17.12 12.06
C ALA A 298 15.03 17.52 13.45
N LYS A 299 13.73 17.74 13.61
CA LYS A 299 13.04 17.69 14.91
C LYS A 299 12.57 16.27 15.24
N GLU A 300 12.36 15.45 14.21
CA GLU A 300 12.05 14.03 14.37
C GLU A 300 12.77 13.21 13.31
N LEU A 301 13.42 12.14 13.74
CA LEU A 301 14.07 11.14 12.89
C LEU A 301 13.16 9.91 12.82
N GLN A 302 12.67 9.58 11.64
CA GLN A 302 11.73 8.49 11.46
C GLN A 302 12.40 7.29 10.78
N ASN A 303 12.60 6.21 11.52
CA ASN A 303 13.04 4.94 10.96
C ASN A 303 11.83 4.23 10.30
N LYS A 304 11.90 4.06 8.98
CA LYS A 304 10.87 3.38 8.20
C LYS A 304 11.17 1.89 8.09
N CYS A 305 10.59 1.09 8.98
CA CYS A 305 10.76 -0.37 8.94
C CYS A 305 10.02 -1.02 7.79
N ALA A 306 8.84 -0.49 7.40
CA ALA A 306 8.04 -1.02 6.31
C ALA A 306 7.16 0.05 5.66
N GLN A 307 6.64 -0.25 4.48
CA GLN A 307 5.60 0.55 3.81
C GLN A 307 4.46 -0.37 3.34
N GLY A 308 3.21 0.04 3.60
CA GLY A 308 2.02 -0.75 3.32
C GLY A 308 1.76 -1.01 1.84
N ALA A 309 2.17 -0.08 0.96
CA ALA A 309 1.95 -0.19 -0.47
C ALA A 309 2.70 -1.37 -1.14
N LYS A 310 3.81 -1.81 -0.56
CA LYS A 310 4.69 -2.84 -1.13
C LYS A 310 5.29 -3.72 -0.03
N PRO A 311 4.50 -4.48 0.71
CA PRO A 311 5.02 -5.38 1.72
C PRO A 311 6.01 -6.37 1.10
N GLY A 312 7.20 -6.46 1.67
CA GLY A 312 8.26 -7.35 1.17
C GLY A 312 8.90 -6.95 -0.17
N GLU A 313 8.50 -5.84 -0.81
CA GLU A 313 9.15 -5.34 -2.04
C GLU A 313 10.08 -4.16 -1.82
N GLY A 314 9.82 -3.37 -0.80
CA GLY A 314 10.54 -2.14 -0.53
C GLY A 314 10.20 -1.00 -1.49
N GLY A 315 11.07 0.01 -1.56
CA GLY A 315 10.92 1.18 -2.43
C GLY A 315 11.68 1.04 -3.74
N GLN A 316 11.17 1.69 -4.79
CA GLN A 316 11.81 1.73 -6.11
C GLN A 316 11.66 3.11 -6.73
N LEU A 317 12.72 3.63 -7.32
CA LEU A 317 12.68 4.81 -8.19
C LEU A 317 13.33 4.45 -9.54
N PRO A 318 12.54 4.39 -10.64
CA PRO A 318 13.07 4.05 -11.97
C PRO A 318 14.14 5.05 -12.41
N GLY A 319 15.18 4.56 -13.09
CA GLY A 319 16.31 5.39 -13.53
C GLY A 319 15.90 6.65 -14.30
N LYS A 320 14.88 6.56 -15.17
CA LYS A 320 14.32 7.70 -15.90
C LYS A 320 13.75 8.83 -15.04
N LYS A 321 13.54 8.59 -13.75
CA LYS A 321 13.10 9.59 -12.76
C LYS A 321 14.23 10.07 -11.86
N VAL A 322 15.42 9.49 -11.98
CA VAL A 322 16.61 9.90 -11.23
C VAL A 322 17.33 10.99 -12.01
N TYR A 323 16.77 12.21 -11.99
CA TYR A 323 17.39 13.40 -12.56
C TYR A 323 18.63 13.81 -11.74
N PRO A 324 19.51 14.69 -12.27
CA PRO A 324 20.72 15.13 -11.57
C PRO A 324 20.47 15.67 -10.16
N GLU A 325 19.42 16.48 -9.97
CA GLU A 325 19.06 17.05 -8.67
C GLU A 325 18.61 15.99 -7.67
N ILE A 326 17.84 15.01 -8.14
CA ILE A 326 17.38 13.88 -7.33
C ILE A 326 18.56 12.98 -6.96
N ALA A 327 19.43 12.70 -7.93
CA ALA A 327 20.65 11.92 -7.68
C ALA A 327 21.55 12.61 -6.66
N LYS A 328 21.71 13.94 -6.74
CA LYS A 328 22.46 14.74 -5.77
C LYS A 328 21.87 14.61 -4.36
N ALA A 329 20.55 14.80 -4.21
CA ALA A 329 19.88 14.70 -2.91
C ALA A 329 19.95 13.29 -2.31
N ARG A 330 19.96 12.26 -3.16
CA ARG A 330 20.02 10.85 -2.76
C ARG A 330 21.44 10.30 -2.62
N HIS A 331 22.46 11.08 -2.96
CA HIS A 331 23.86 10.63 -3.05
C HIS A 331 24.00 9.40 -3.97
N SER A 332 23.45 9.50 -5.18
CA SER A 332 23.39 8.42 -6.16
C SER A 332 23.78 8.91 -7.57
N THR A 333 23.74 8.02 -8.56
CA THR A 333 24.11 8.33 -9.96
C THR A 333 22.84 8.65 -10.76
N PRO A 334 22.84 9.76 -11.56
CA PRO A 334 21.73 10.08 -12.43
C PRO A 334 21.45 8.96 -13.45
N GLY A 335 20.17 8.72 -13.73
CA GLY A 335 19.74 7.72 -14.70
C GLY A 335 19.80 6.26 -14.24
N VAL A 336 20.36 6.00 -13.07
CA VAL A 336 20.42 4.65 -12.48
C VAL A 336 19.22 4.41 -11.57
N GLU A 337 18.59 3.25 -11.74
CA GLU A 337 17.46 2.84 -10.88
C GLU A 337 17.91 2.67 -9.42
N LEU A 338 17.07 3.15 -8.50
CA LEU A 338 17.30 3.05 -7.07
C LEU A 338 16.29 2.10 -6.45
N VAL A 339 16.78 1.11 -5.71
CA VAL A 339 15.97 0.13 -4.99
C VAL A 339 16.27 0.25 -3.50
N SER A 340 15.23 0.48 -2.70
CA SER A 340 15.29 0.42 -1.26
C SER A 340 14.82 -0.98 -0.84
N PRO A 341 15.69 -1.84 -0.27
CA PRO A 341 15.30 -3.21 0.06
C PRO A 341 14.16 -3.27 1.08
N PRO A 342 13.39 -4.38 1.12
CA PRO A 342 12.24 -4.50 2.01
C PRO A 342 12.60 -4.30 3.49
N PRO A 343 13.54 -5.06 4.09
CA PRO A 343 14.01 -4.85 5.45
C PRO A 343 15.28 -3.97 5.45
N HIS A 344 15.57 -3.37 6.59
CA HIS A 344 16.91 -2.88 6.86
C HIS A 344 17.85 -4.08 7.01
N HIS A 345 18.99 -4.07 6.32
CA HIS A 345 19.94 -5.18 6.34
C HIS A 345 20.67 -5.38 7.67
N ASP A 346 20.60 -4.39 8.55
CA ASP A 346 21.23 -4.35 9.86
C ASP A 346 20.21 -4.46 11.01
N ILE A 347 18.93 -4.73 10.73
CA ILE A 347 17.87 -4.90 11.73
C ILE A 347 17.22 -6.27 11.56
N TYR A 348 17.54 -7.19 12.46
CA TYR A 348 16.99 -8.55 12.51
C TYR A 348 16.24 -8.84 13.80
N SER A 349 16.37 -7.95 14.79
CA SER A 349 15.73 -8.07 16.10
C SER A 349 15.31 -6.71 16.64
N ILE A 350 14.58 -6.70 17.75
CA ILE A 350 14.24 -5.47 18.49
C ILE A 350 15.50 -4.83 19.09
N GLU A 351 16.49 -5.62 19.44
CA GLU A 351 17.77 -5.15 19.98
C GLU A 351 18.57 -4.37 18.93
N ASP A 352 18.63 -4.87 17.67
CA ASP A 352 19.27 -4.13 16.57
C ASP A 352 18.54 -2.81 16.28
N LEU A 353 17.20 -2.80 16.38
CA LEU A 353 16.43 -1.57 16.28
C LEU A 353 16.72 -0.61 17.42
N ALA A 354 16.90 -1.11 18.65
CA ALA A 354 17.25 -0.30 19.80
C ALA A 354 18.64 0.33 19.65
N GLU A 355 19.60 -0.38 19.07
CA GLU A 355 20.92 0.15 18.72
C GLU A 355 20.81 1.31 17.72
N LEU A 356 20.07 1.12 16.62
CA LEU A 356 19.86 2.19 15.65
C LEU A 356 19.14 3.41 16.26
N ILE A 357 18.15 3.21 17.12
CA ILE A 357 17.46 4.30 17.85
C ILE A 357 18.48 5.06 18.72
N TYR A 358 19.34 4.36 19.41
CA TYR A 358 20.39 4.95 20.23
C TYR A 358 21.40 5.74 19.41
N ASP A 359 21.87 5.21 18.29
CA ASP A 359 22.80 5.88 17.38
C ASP A 359 22.21 7.17 16.81
N LEU A 360 20.95 7.14 16.38
CA LEU A 360 20.24 8.32 15.92
C LEU A 360 20.10 9.37 17.01
N LYS A 361 19.87 8.96 18.25
CA LYS A 361 19.81 9.84 19.40
C LYS A 361 21.19 10.44 19.75
N CYS A 362 22.26 9.71 19.52
CA CYS A 362 23.64 10.22 19.69
C CYS A 362 23.97 11.29 18.65
N ILE A 363 23.50 11.16 17.42
CA ILE A 363 23.73 12.14 16.35
C ILE A 363 22.91 13.42 16.59
N ASN A 364 21.65 13.27 17.01
CA ASN A 364 20.75 14.41 17.27
C ASN A 364 19.96 14.16 18.57
N LYS A 365 20.50 14.69 19.67
CA LYS A 365 19.94 14.50 21.01
C LYS A 365 18.57 15.15 21.19
N ASP A 366 18.31 16.22 20.47
CA ASP A 366 17.08 17.01 20.58
C ASP A 366 15.94 16.46 19.72
N ALA A 367 16.26 15.67 18.69
CA ALA A 367 15.27 15.06 17.84
C ALA A 367 14.54 13.92 18.55
N ARG A 368 13.24 13.81 18.31
CA ARG A 368 12.47 12.61 18.65
C ARG A 368 12.81 11.48 17.68
N ILE A 369 12.89 10.27 18.16
CA ILE A 369 13.09 9.09 17.32
C ILE A 369 11.73 8.39 17.12
N SER A 370 11.32 8.32 15.89
CA SER A 370 10.06 7.71 15.47
C SER A 370 10.33 6.41 14.71
N VAL A 371 9.48 5.41 14.90
CA VAL A 371 9.51 4.17 14.13
C VAL A 371 8.17 4.02 13.39
N LYS A 372 8.24 3.87 12.07
CA LYS A 372 7.08 3.63 11.23
C LYS A 372 6.88 2.14 10.99
N LEU A 373 5.71 1.66 11.38
CA LEU A 373 5.19 0.31 11.15
C LEU A 373 4.01 0.34 10.18
N THR A 374 3.69 -0.79 9.59
CA THR A 374 2.49 -0.96 8.78
C THR A 374 1.36 -1.53 9.63
N SER A 375 0.14 -1.03 9.43
CA SER A 375 -1.06 -1.57 10.05
C SER A 375 -1.35 -2.95 9.49
N GLU A 376 -1.02 -3.96 10.27
CA GLU A 376 -1.27 -5.37 9.96
C GLU A 376 -1.65 -6.14 11.22
N ALA A 377 -2.10 -7.35 11.05
CA ALA A 377 -2.40 -8.22 12.18
C ALA A 377 -1.13 -8.52 12.98
N GLY A 378 -1.17 -8.32 14.31
CA GLY A 378 -0.02 -8.50 15.18
C GLY A 378 0.87 -7.26 15.36
N VAL A 379 0.59 -6.14 14.67
CA VAL A 379 1.38 -4.89 14.80
C VAL A 379 1.48 -4.40 16.24
N GLY A 380 0.48 -4.68 17.09
CA GLY A 380 0.53 -4.33 18.52
C GLY A 380 1.70 -4.99 19.26
N THR A 381 2.01 -6.26 18.96
CA THR A 381 3.16 -6.96 19.54
C THR A 381 4.48 -6.33 19.08
N ILE A 382 4.57 -5.98 17.79
CA ILE A 382 5.75 -5.28 17.23
C ILE A 382 5.90 -3.91 17.89
N ALA A 383 4.80 -3.15 18.01
CA ALA A 383 4.79 -1.83 18.63
C ALA A 383 5.22 -1.89 20.11
N ALA A 384 4.82 -2.91 20.86
CA ALA A 384 5.29 -3.13 22.23
C ALA A 384 6.82 -3.34 22.28
N GLY A 385 7.38 -4.11 21.33
CA GLY A 385 8.82 -4.28 21.19
C GLY A 385 9.53 -2.97 20.85
N VAL A 386 8.99 -2.18 19.92
CA VAL A 386 9.51 -0.86 19.55
C VAL A 386 9.47 0.12 20.72
N ALA A 387 8.41 0.08 21.54
CA ALA A 387 8.35 0.89 22.78
C ALA A 387 9.43 0.47 23.78
N LYS A 388 9.68 -0.83 23.94
CA LYS A 388 10.81 -1.33 24.77
C LYS A 388 12.17 -0.89 24.22
N ALA A 389 12.32 -0.76 22.89
CA ALA A 389 13.52 -0.22 22.25
C ALA A 389 13.69 1.30 22.44
N LYS A 390 12.81 1.95 23.22
CA LYS A 390 12.84 3.38 23.59
C LYS A 390 12.64 4.34 22.42
N ALA A 391 11.81 3.99 21.44
CA ALA A 391 11.33 4.95 20.46
C ALA A 391 10.44 6.00 21.14
N ASP A 392 10.61 7.28 20.79
CA ASP A 392 9.79 8.39 21.32
C ASP A 392 8.38 8.42 20.68
N ASN A 393 8.24 7.87 19.47
CA ASN A 393 6.99 7.84 18.73
C ASN A 393 6.89 6.57 17.87
N ILE A 394 5.70 6.03 17.74
CA ILE A 394 5.41 4.88 16.87
C ILE A 394 4.30 5.27 15.91
N LEU A 395 4.59 5.27 14.62
CA LEU A 395 3.60 5.51 13.58
C LEU A 395 3.10 4.17 13.02
N ILE A 396 1.82 3.88 13.23
CA ILE A 396 1.14 2.75 12.58
C ILE A 396 0.41 3.28 11.35
N SER A 397 0.97 3.00 10.18
CA SER A 397 0.46 3.50 8.89
C SER A 397 -0.55 2.51 8.31
N GLY A 398 -1.81 2.89 8.23
CA GLY A 398 -2.91 2.02 7.80
C GLY A 398 -3.82 2.61 6.72
N TYR A 399 -3.58 3.84 6.27
CA TYR A 399 -4.34 4.43 5.17
C TYR A 399 -3.65 4.19 3.82
N ASP A 400 -4.43 4.31 2.73
CA ASP A 400 -3.93 4.20 1.37
C ASP A 400 -2.74 5.14 1.14
N GLY A 401 -1.66 4.56 0.62
CA GLY A 401 -0.51 5.32 0.17
C GLY A 401 -0.52 5.51 -1.34
N GLY A 402 0.24 6.49 -1.80
CA GLY A 402 0.54 6.64 -3.21
C GLY A 402 1.90 6.06 -3.57
N THR A 403 2.04 5.57 -4.79
CA THR A 403 3.35 5.21 -5.34
C THR A 403 3.48 5.66 -6.79
N GLY A 404 3.84 6.93 -6.99
CA GLY A 404 4.11 7.49 -8.32
C GLY A 404 5.40 6.98 -8.97
N ALA A 405 6.29 6.40 -8.19
CA ALA A 405 7.62 6.01 -8.63
C ALA A 405 7.70 4.59 -9.21
N ALA A 406 6.88 3.66 -8.71
CA ALA A 406 6.95 2.26 -9.08
C ALA A 406 6.30 1.92 -10.42
N SER A 407 6.67 0.78 -11.00
CA SER A 407 6.03 0.23 -12.19
C SER A 407 4.54 -0.07 -11.95
N ARG A 408 3.74 -0.19 -13.03
CA ARG A 408 2.31 -0.52 -12.92
C ARG A 408 2.08 -1.83 -12.18
N LEU A 409 2.92 -2.84 -12.40
CA LEU A 409 2.81 -4.15 -11.75
C LEU A 409 3.00 -4.07 -10.23
N SER A 410 3.87 -3.19 -9.76
CA SER A 410 4.07 -2.97 -8.33
C SER A 410 3.08 -1.96 -7.71
N ARG A 411 2.28 -1.27 -8.53
CA ARG A 411 1.18 -0.41 -8.06
C ARG A 411 -0.11 -1.17 -7.80
N TRP A 412 -0.23 -2.36 -8.34
CA TRP A 412 -1.44 -3.18 -8.24
C TRP A 412 -2.00 -3.30 -6.81
N PRO A 413 -1.20 -3.61 -5.79
CA PRO A 413 -1.73 -3.71 -4.43
C PRO A 413 -2.15 -2.36 -3.82
N ALA A 414 -1.57 -1.25 -4.28
CA ALA A 414 -1.72 0.05 -3.63
C ALA A 414 -2.98 0.83 -4.02
N THR A 415 -3.64 0.47 -5.12
CA THR A 415 -4.71 1.27 -5.72
C THR A 415 -6.10 0.63 -5.63
N SER A 416 -6.21 -0.62 -5.19
CA SER A 416 -7.52 -1.26 -5.01
C SER A 416 -7.99 -1.15 -3.56
N PRO A 417 -9.30 -0.96 -3.31
CA PRO A 417 -9.88 -1.02 -1.96
C PRO A 417 -9.60 -2.35 -1.24
N ALA A 418 -9.40 -3.42 -2.03
CA ALA A 418 -8.92 -4.70 -1.54
C ALA A 418 -7.42 -4.71 -1.21
N ALA A 419 -6.65 -3.67 -1.56
CA ALA A 419 -5.20 -3.64 -1.34
C ALA A 419 -4.82 -3.19 0.06
N SER A 420 -5.58 -2.27 0.67
CA SER A 420 -5.42 -1.94 2.09
C SER A 420 -5.74 -3.16 2.97
N ALA A 421 -6.70 -3.97 2.52
CA ALA A 421 -7.04 -5.24 3.14
C ALA A 421 -6.03 -6.36 2.79
N ARG A 422 -5.44 -6.35 1.57
CA ARG A 422 -4.45 -7.37 1.12
C ARG A 422 -3.03 -7.12 1.62
N ALA A 423 -2.66 -5.88 1.97
CA ALA A 423 -1.40 -5.60 2.66
C ALA A 423 -1.33 -6.30 4.03
N ALA A 424 -2.49 -6.60 4.61
CA ALA A 424 -2.62 -7.40 5.82
C ALA A 424 -2.56 -8.92 5.60
N THR A 425 -2.58 -9.41 4.35
CA THR A 425 -2.73 -10.83 4.03
C THR A 425 -1.45 -11.56 3.63
N CYS A 426 -0.35 -10.87 3.43
CA CYS A 426 0.95 -11.49 3.15
C CYS A 426 1.85 -11.42 4.40
N ARG A 427 1.81 -12.46 5.22
CA ARG A 427 2.84 -12.80 6.22
C ARG A 427 3.83 -13.75 5.62
#